data_c347661c812584d76a58ca18c55bcd6b
#
_entry.id   c347661c812584d76a58ca18c55bcd6b
#
_cell.length_a   1.000
_cell.length_b   1.000
_cell.length_c   1.000
_cell.angle_alpha   90.00
_cell.angle_beta   90.00
_cell.angle_gamma   90.00
#
_symmetry.space_group_name_H-M   'P 1'
#
loop_
_entity.id
_entity.type
_entity.pdbx_description
1 polymer ?
#
loop_
_entity_poly.entity_id
_entity_poly.type
_entity_poly.pdbx_seq_one_letter_code
_entity_poly.pdbx_strand_id
1 'polypeptide(L)'
;GKQICGILTEAVSDFESGRIDTVVVGIGINYHAPKEGYPDEIKEIAGTVCAEDEKIPRNELVAAIIENLCKLYQDLPDKSFMEDYRKWSNVLGKKIRFTSGTDWEYGTAVAIDGDGGLIVEKEDHTQEILRTGEITVRVC
;
A
#
# COMPACT_ATOMS: atom_id res chain seq x y z
N GLY A 1 11.21 -7.56 -0.29
CA GLY A 1 10.74 -7.41 -1.68
C GLY A 1 10.97 -6.01 -2.20
N LYS A 2 10.92 -5.84 -3.54
CA LYS A 2 11.05 -4.52 -4.17
C LYS A 2 9.67 -3.95 -4.52
N GLN A 3 9.54 -2.63 -4.49
CA GLN A 3 8.30 -1.95 -4.83
C GLN A 3 8.10 -1.94 -6.35
N ILE A 4 7.01 -2.53 -6.81
CA ILE A 4 6.66 -2.61 -8.24
C ILE A 4 5.49 -1.68 -8.62
N CYS A 5 4.76 -1.16 -7.62
CA CYS A 5 3.56 -0.37 -7.83
C CYS A 5 3.40 0.67 -6.73
N GLY A 6 2.81 1.81 -7.08
CA GLY A 6 2.30 2.81 -6.16
C GLY A 6 0.82 3.08 -6.43
N ILE A 7 0.03 3.24 -5.37
CA ILE A 7 -1.40 3.54 -5.45
C ILE A 7 -1.65 4.87 -4.74
N LEU A 8 -2.35 5.77 -5.41
CA LEU A 8 -2.83 7.04 -4.86
C LEU A 8 -4.35 7.06 -4.96
N THR A 9 -5.00 7.36 -3.86
CA THR A 9 -6.46 7.48 -3.79
C THR A 9 -6.83 8.91 -3.41
N GLU A 10 -7.66 9.54 -4.22
CA GLU A 10 -8.19 10.87 -4.01
C GLU A 10 -9.71 10.81 -3.91
N ALA A 11 -10.29 11.46 -2.90
CA ALA A 11 -11.74 11.51 -2.72
C ALA A 11 -12.24 12.95 -2.94
N VAL A 12 -13.32 13.08 -3.69
CA VAL A 12 -14.07 14.33 -3.84
C VAL A 12 -15.29 14.25 -2.96
N SER A 13 -15.40 15.17 -2.01
CA SER A 13 -16.54 15.26 -1.10
C SER A 13 -17.45 16.44 -1.50
N ASP A 14 -18.75 16.24 -1.37
CA ASP A 14 -19.71 17.33 -1.40
C ASP A 14 -19.61 18.12 -0.08
N PHE A 15 -19.34 19.42 -0.19
CA PHE A 15 -19.19 20.31 0.96
C PHE A 15 -20.47 20.51 1.78
N GLU A 16 -21.66 20.33 1.17
CA GLU A 16 -22.95 20.54 1.84
C GLU A 16 -23.35 19.31 2.66
N SER A 17 -23.17 18.12 2.11
CA SER A 17 -23.59 16.86 2.74
C SER A 17 -22.48 16.14 3.52
N GLY A 18 -21.22 16.51 3.29
CA GLY A 18 -20.04 15.81 3.81
C GLY A 18 -19.87 14.39 3.26
N ARG A 19 -20.62 14.04 2.21
CA ARG A 19 -20.53 12.73 1.56
C ARG A 19 -19.42 12.68 0.54
N ILE A 20 -18.79 11.52 0.43
CA ILE A 20 -17.86 11.24 -0.67
C ILE A 20 -18.67 10.92 -1.92
N ASP A 21 -18.56 11.76 -2.94
CA ASP A 21 -19.26 11.58 -4.22
C ASP A 21 -18.47 10.69 -5.17
N THR A 22 -17.16 10.88 -5.20
CA THR A 22 -16.29 10.20 -6.17
C THR A 22 -14.95 9.86 -5.51
N VAL A 23 -14.45 8.68 -5.84
CA VAL A 23 -13.09 8.26 -5.48
C VAL A 23 -12.32 7.99 -6.76
N VAL A 24 -11.17 8.63 -6.90
CA VAL A 24 -10.23 8.42 -8.01
C VAL A 24 -9.05 7.60 -7.49
N VAL A 25 -8.80 6.46 -8.13
CA VAL A 25 -7.68 5.58 -7.78
C VAL A 25 -6.64 5.63 -8.90
N GLY A 26 -5.50 6.26 -8.63
CA GLY A 26 -4.34 6.24 -9.51
C GLY A 26 -3.44 5.05 -9.20
N ILE A 27 -3.10 4.23 -10.21
CA ILE A 27 -2.23 3.07 -10.04
C ILE A 27 -1.02 3.22 -10.96
N GLY A 28 0.16 3.48 -10.38
CA GLY A 28 1.43 3.56 -11.10
C GLY A 28 2.19 2.23 -11.01
N ILE A 29 2.53 1.64 -12.16
CA ILE A 29 3.18 0.33 -12.24
C ILE A 29 4.53 0.43 -12.91
N ASN A 30 5.57 -0.07 -12.26
CA ASN A 30 6.89 -0.24 -12.85
C ASN A 30 6.86 -1.48 -13.75
N TYR A 31 6.55 -1.29 -15.02
CA TYR A 31 6.35 -2.40 -15.96
C TYR A 31 7.70 -3.05 -16.34
N HIS A 32 8.66 -2.27 -16.84
CA HIS A 32 10.05 -2.65 -17.05
C HIS A 32 10.99 -1.68 -16.35
N ALA A 33 12.19 -2.11 -16.06
CA ALA A 33 13.24 -1.20 -15.60
C ALA A 33 13.57 -0.16 -16.69
N PRO A 34 13.95 1.08 -16.32
CA PRO A 34 14.54 2.01 -17.26
C PRO A 34 15.79 1.41 -17.91
N LYS A 35 16.06 1.74 -19.17
CA LYS A 35 17.25 1.23 -19.89
C LYS A 35 18.57 1.50 -19.18
N GLU A 36 18.64 2.61 -18.48
CA GLU A 36 19.82 3.03 -17.70
C GLU A 36 19.80 2.52 -16.26
N GLY A 37 18.82 1.65 -15.92
CA GLY A 37 18.58 1.20 -14.57
C GLY A 37 17.86 2.23 -13.69
N TYR A 38 17.65 1.91 -12.43
CA TYR A 38 17.10 2.84 -11.46
C TYR A 38 18.23 3.72 -10.88
N PRO A 39 17.92 4.99 -10.53
CA PRO A 39 18.83 5.84 -9.77
C PRO A 39 19.33 5.17 -8.49
N ASP A 40 20.54 5.51 -8.06
CA ASP A 40 21.19 4.88 -6.90
C ASP A 40 20.36 4.95 -5.62
N GLU A 41 19.58 6.02 -5.45
CA GLU A 41 18.74 6.26 -4.29
C GLU A 41 17.61 5.25 -4.14
N ILE A 42 17.15 4.65 -5.26
CA ILE A 42 15.98 3.76 -5.27
C ILE A 42 16.25 2.36 -5.83
N LYS A 43 17.44 2.08 -6.36
CA LYS A 43 17.77 0.79 -7.02
C LYS A 43 17.56 -0.44 -6.14
N GLU A 44 17.74 -0.29 -4.83
CA GLU A 44 17.57 -1.37 -3.86
C GLU A 44 16.10 -1.60 -3.48
N ILE A 45 15.25 -0.60 -3.67
CA ILE A 45 13.84 -0.65 -3.28
C ILE A 45 12.88 -0.74 -4.47
N ALA A 46 13.28 -0.29 -5.65
CA ALA A 46 12.47 -0.36 -6.86
C ALA A 46 12.58 -1.72 -7.56
N GLY A 47 11.46 -2.21 -8.06
CA GLY A 47 11.36 -3.42 -8.87
C GLY A 47 10.40 -3.24 -10.02
N THR A 48 10.27 -4.26 -10.85
CA THR A 48 9.39 -4.29 -12.04
C THR A 48 8.49 -5.50 -12.05
N VAL A 49 7.37 -5.39 -12.76
CA VAL A 49 6.44 -6.50 -12.97
C VAL A 49 7.03 -7.52 -13.95
N CYS A 50 7.66 -7.04 -15.03
CA CYS A 50 8.25 -7.91 -16.06
C CYS A 50 9.77 -7.92 -15.94
N ALA A 51 10.39 -9.09 -16.10
CA ALA A 51 11.81 -9.22 -16.36
C ALA A 51 12.15 -8.65 -17.75
N GLU A 52 13.44 -8.45 -18.04
CA GLU A 52 13.89 -7.75 -19.26
C GLU A 52 13.45 -8.45 -20.55
N ASP A 53 13.41 -9.78 -20.54
CA ASP A 53 13.02 -10.68 -21.63
C ASP A 53 11.56 -11.15 -21.56
N GLU A 54 10.84 -10.81 -20.51
CA GLU A 54 9.45 -11.19 -20.28
C GLU A 54 8.49 -10.16 -20.89
N LYS A 55 7.48 -10.64 -21.63
CA LYS A 55 6.49 -9.77 -22.29
C LYS A 55 5.08 -10.17 -21.88
N ILE A 56 4.60 -9.58 -20.81
CA ILE A 56 3.17 -9.58 -20.51
C ILE A 56 2.53 -8.44 -21.33
N PRO A 57 1.54 -8.70 -22.20
CA PRO A 57 0.87 -7.61 -22.91
C PRO A 57 0.27 -6.61 -21.95
N ARG A 58 0.56 -5.32 -22.14
CA ARG A 58 0.11 -4.27 -21.22
C ARG A 58 -1.41 -4.20 -21.09
N ASN A 59 -2.13 -4.43 -22.18
CA ASN A 59 -3.59 -4.49 -22.18
C ASN A 59 -4.12 -5.65 -21.34
N GLU A 60 -3.47 -6.80 -21.33
CA GLU A 60 -3.85 -7.94 -20.47
C GLU A 60 -3.59 -7.62 -18.99
N LEU A 61 -2.45 -7.01 -18.68
CA LEU A 61 -2.15 -6.56 -17.31
C LEU A 61 -3.20 -5.56 -16.83
N VAL A 62 -3.54 -4.55 -17.65
CA VAL A 62 -4.55 -3.55 -17.31
C VAL A 62 -5.92 -4.20 -17.12
N ALA A 63 -6.32 -5.11 -18.02
CA ALA A 63 -7.59 -5.82 -17.90
C ALA A 63 -7.67 -6.62 -16.60
N ALA A 64 -6.61 -7.38 -16.28
CA ALA A 64 -6.55 -8.17 -15.06
C ALA A 64 -6.63 -7.29 -13.78
N ILE A 65 -6.00 -6.12 -13.78
CA ILE A 65 -6.08 -5.18 -12.66
C ILE A 65 -7.51 -4.65 -12.50
N ILE A 66 -8.15 -4.23 -13.60
CA ILE A 66 -9.53 -3.72 -13.55
C ILE A 66 -10.50 -4.81 -13.09
N GLU A 67 -10.38 -6.03 -13.62
CA GLU A 67 -11.24 -7.15 -13.22
C GLU A 67 -11.11 -7.47 -11.72
N ASN A 68 -9.89 -7.50 -11.20
CA ASN A 68 -9.67 -7.75 -9.78
C ASN A 68 -10.15 -6.58 -8.91
N LEU A 69 -9.94 -5.34 -9.35
CA LEU A 69 -10.45 -4.16 -8.65
C LEU A 69 -11.99 -4.19 -8.57
N CYS A 70 -12.67 -4.53 -9.68
CA CYS A 70 -14.13 -4.67 -9.69
C CYS A 70 -14.64 -5.76 -8.73
N LYS A 71 -13.93 -6.90 -8.64
CA LYS A 71 -14.26 -7.95 -7.66
C LYS A 71 -14.10 -7.46 -6.23
N LEU A 72 -12.94 -6.88 -5.91
CA LEU A 72 -12.68 -6.32 -4.58
C LEU A 72 -13.70 -5.23 -4.19
N TYR A 73 -14.14 -4.43 -5.17
CA TYR A 73 -15.16 -3.40 -4.94
C TYR A 73 -16.50 -3.99 -4.51
N GLN A 74 -16.88 -5.14 -5.06
CA GLN A 74 -18.11 -5.85 -4.67
C GLN A 74 -18.02 -6.41 -3.24
N ASP A 75 -16.82 -6.77 -2.79
CA ASP A 75 -16.53 -7.35 -1.48
C ASP A 75 -16.29 -6.27 -0.38
N LEU A 76 -16.31 -4.97 -0.74
CA LEU A 76 -16.08 -3.88 0.22
C LEU A 76 -17.02 -3.90 1.43
N PRO A 77 -18.34 -4.21 1.29
CA PRO A 77 -19.25 -4.17 2.43
C PRO A 77 -18.94 -5.21 3.51
N ASP A 78 -18.51 -6.40 3.13
CA ASP A 78 -18.22 -7.50 4.07
C ASP A 78 -16.73 -7.61 4.44
N LYS A 79 -15.88 -6.85 3.73
CA LYS A 79 -14.43 -6.80 3.96
C LYS A 79 -13.72 -8.15 3.90
N SER A 80 -14.23 -9.10 3.11
CA SER A 80 -13.63 -10.44 2.96
C SER A 80 -12.17 -10.40 2.49
N PHE A 81 -11.79 -9.38 1.71
CA PHE A 81 -10.41 -9.16 1.25
C PHE A 81 -9.41 -8.88 2.39
N MET A 82 -9.86 -8.53 3.60
CA MET A 82 -8.98 -8.18 4.71
C MET A 82 -8.10 -9.34 5.20
N GLU A 83 -8.52 -10.57 4.98
CA GLU A 83 -7.72 -11.74 5.30
C GLU A 83 -6.48 -11.81 4.41
N ASP A 84 -6.67 -11.69 3.10
CA ASP A 84 -5.58 -11.64 2.13
C ASP A 84 -4.69 -10.41 2.32
N TYR A 85 -5.25 -9.26 2.64
CA TYR A 85 -4.51 -8.04 2.95
C TYR A 85 -3.52 -8.24 4.10
N ARG A 86 -3.97 -8.89 5.19
CA ARG A 86 -3.10 -9.24 6.33
C ARG A 86 -2.04 -10.26 5.94
N LYS A 87 -2.43 -11.31 5.22
CA LYS A 87 -1.53 -12.40 4.78
C LYS A 87 -0.39 -11.88 3.90
N TRP A 88 -0.67 -10.92 3.04
CA TRP A 88 0.33 -10.36 2.12
C TRP A 88 1.08 -9.15 2.68
N SER A 89 0.74 -8.73 3.87
CA SER A 89 1.46 -7.64 4.54
C SER A 89 2.92 -8.04 4.78
N ASN A 90 3.84 -7.21 4.28
CA ASN A 90 5.28 -7.44 4.45
C ASN A 90 5.86 -6.78 5.71
N VAL A 91 5.04 -6.09 6.50
CA VAL A 91 5.48 -5.39 7.72
C VAL A 91 5.09 -6.14 9.00
N LEU A 92 4.04 -6.99 8.98
CA LEU A 92 3.59 -7.71 10.17
C LEU A 92 4.70 -8.59 10.77
N GLY A 93 4.81 -8.54 12.09
CA GLY A 93 5.83 -9.25 12.88
C GLY A 93 7.22 -8.62 12.83
N LYS A 94 7.40 -7.48 12.15
CA LYS A 94 8.70 -6.81 12.01
C LYS A 94 8.82 -5.58 12.89
N LYS A 95 10.06 -5.28 13.28
CA LYS A 95 10.41 -3.99 13.84
C LYS A 95 10.35 -2.94 12.75
N ILE A 96 9.69 -1.84 13.04
CA ILE A 96 9.49 -0.72 12.13
C ILE A 96 9.85 0.59 12.82
N ARG A 97 10.22 1.57 12.03
CA ARG A 97 10.18 2.96 12.43
C ARG A 97 9.04 3.65 11.67
N PHE A 98 8.36 4.55 12.33
CA PHE A 98 7.22 5.25 11.77
C PHE A 98 7.17 6.69 12.26
N THR A 99 6.45 7.54 11.54
CA THR A 99 6.16 8.90 11.97
C THR A 99 4.65 9.05 12.17
N SER A 100 4.27 9.69 13.28
CA SER A 100 2.92 10.17 13.52
C SER A 100 3.06 11.65 13.88
N GLY A 101 3.28 12.49 12.84
CA GLY A 101 3.69 13.89 12.99
C GLY A 101 5.14 14.12 12.54
N THR A 102 5.95 14.81 13.34
CA THR A 102 7.32 15.24 12.96
C THR A 102 8.42 14.27 13.38
N ASP A 103 8.20 13.47 14.40
CA ASP A 103 9.24 12.64 15.01
C ASP A 103 9.16 11.18 14.59
N TRP A 104 10.33 10.54 14.54
CA TRP A 104 10.42 9.10 14.31
C TRP A 104 10.22 8.33 15.60
N GLU A 105 9.31 7.38 15.58
CA GLU A 105 9.07 6.41 16.62
C GLU A 105 9.42 5.00 16.17
N TYR A 106 9.58 4.07 17.11
CA TYR A 106 9.93 2.68 16.85
C TYR A 106 8.95 1.75 17.55
N GLY A 107 8.69 0.61 16.92
CA GLY A 107 7.83 -0.42 17.47
C GLY A 107 7.82 -1.68 16.63
N THR A 108 6.98 -2.61 17.02
CA THR A 108 6.74 -3.85 16.26
C THR A 108 5.33 -3.79 15.67
N ALA A 109 5.22 -4.01 14.37
CA ALA A 109 3.93 -4.10 13.69
C ALA A 109 3.26 -5.43 14.07
N VAL A 110 2.29 -5.40 14.97
CA VAL A 110 1.71 -6.63 15.56
C VAL A 110 0.44 -7.11 14.87
N ALA A 111 -0.37 -6.20 14.32
CA ALA A 111 -1.61 -6.57 13.67
C ALA A 111 -2.09 -5.49 12.67
N ILE A 112 -3.11 -5.83 11.89
CA ILE A 112 -3.91 -4.88 11.10
C ILE A 112 -5.35 -5.03 11.56
N ASP A 113 -5.98 -3.94 11.96
CA ASP A 113 -7.36 -3.92 12.45
C ASP A 113 -8.40 -4.17 11.34
N GLY A 114 -9.68 -4.12 11.68
CA GLY A 114 -10.79 -4.35 10.74
C GLY A 114 -10.98 -3.24 9.69
N ASP A 115 -10.35 -2.09 9.88
CA ASP A 115 -10.43 -0.93 9.00
C ASP A 115 -9.10 -0.65 8.25
N GLY A 116 -8.14 -1.59 8.35
CA GLY A 116 -6.85 -1.50 7.67
C GLY A 116 -5.79 -0.70 8.44
N GLY A 117 -6.07 -0.23 9.67
CA GLY A 117 -5.10 0.46 10.52
C GLY A 117 -4.01 -0.50 10.99
N LEU A 118 -2.74 -0.08 10.90
CA LEU A 118 -1.60 -0.87 11.38
C LEU A 118 -1.44 -0.68 12.89
N ILE A 119 -1.56 -1.77 13.66
CA ILE A 119 -1.35 -1.76 15.10
C ILE A 119 0.14 -1.98 15.37
N VAL A 120 0.76 -1.02 16.05
CA VAL A 120 2.17 -1.05 16.42
C VAL A 120 2.29 -1.11 17.94
N GLU A 121 3.04 -2.08 18.44
CA GLU A 121 3.43 -2.17 19.85
C GLU A 121 4.77 -1.48 20.05
N LYS A 122 4.82 -0.49 20.94
CA LYS A 122 6.01 0.27 21.33
C LYS A 122 6.83 -0.51 22.38
N GLU A 123 8.02 -0.03 22.69
CA GLU A 123 8.91 -0.67 23.71
C GLU A 123 8.32 -0.68 25.13
N ASP A 124 7.46 0.26 25.44
CA ASP A 124 6.74 0.32 26.72
C ASP A 124 5.46 -0.56 26.76
N HIS A 125 5.28 -1.41 25.74
CA HIS A 125 4.10 -2.27 25.53
C HIS A 125 2.79 -1.51 25.28
N THR A 126 2.80 -0.21 25.09
CA THR A 126 1.63 0.51 24.59
C THR A 126 1.41 0.22 23.10
N GLN A 127 0.15 0.25 22.69
CA GLN A 127 -0.21 0.05 21.29
C GLN A 127 -0.74 1.35 20.69
N GLU A 128 -0.34 1.61 19.47
CA GLU A 128 -0.80 2.71 18.64
C GLU A 128 -1.35 2.19 17.31
N ILE A 129 -2.43 2.80 16.82
CA ILE A 129 -3.04 2.43 15.53
C ILE A 129 -2.66 3.50 14.51
N LEU A 130 -1.84 3.12 13.55
CA LEU A 130 -1.44 3.98 12.45
C LEU A 130 -2.49 3.90 11.34
N ARG A 131 -3.16 5.04 11.06
CA ARG A 131 -4.15 5.18 9.99
C ARG A 131 -3.62 6.10 8.90
N THR A 132 -4.44 6.39 7.90
CA THR A 132 -4.12 7.28 6.78
C THR A 132 -3.76 8.70 7.26
N GLY A 133 -2.85 9.36 6.53
CA GLY A 133 -2.36 10.70 6.79
C GLY A 133 -0.87 10.79 6.48
N GLU A 134 -0.15 11.63 7.17
CA GLU A 134 1.30 11.82 7.04
C GLU A 134 2.11 10.74 7.78
N ILE A 135 1.75 9.47 7.56
CA ILE A 135 2.41 8.34 8.21
C ILE A 135 3.41 7.71 7.25
N THR A 136 4.66 7.69 7.66
CA THR A 136 5.71 6.96 6.95
C THR A 136 6.14 5.75 7.77
N VAL A 137 6.09 4.56 7.16
CA VAL A 137 6.55 3.32 7.79
C VAL A 137 7.77 2.78 7.06
N ARG A 138 8.79 2.36 7.82
CA ARG A 138 9.99 1.69 7.30
C ARG A 138 10.29 0.46 8.15
N VAL A 139 10.58 -0.65 7.51
CA VAL A 139 11.10 -1.85 8.20
C VAL A 139 12.55 -1.60 8.58
N CYS A 140 12.91 -1.92 9.82
CA CYS A 140 14.26 -1.77 10.37
C CYS A 140 15.14 -2.98 10.06
#